data_5fc7436d287437871b38d779045d04f4
#
_entry.id   5fc7436d287437871b38d779045d04f4
#
_cell.length_a   1.000
_cell.length_b   1.000
_cell.length_c   1.000
_cell.angle_alpha   90.00
_cell.angle_beta   90.00
_cell.angle_gamma   90.00
#
_symmetry.space_group_name_H-M   'P 1'
#
loop_
_entity.id
_entity.type
_entity.pdbx_description
1 polymer ?
#
loop_
_entity_poly.entity_id
_entity_poly.type
_entity_poly.pdbx_seq_one_letter_code
_entity_poly.pdbx_strand_id
1 'polypeptide(L)'
;MFKSLSLKVIIFGFIFTFFSSFGQSFFLGLFNSSIRDALSITHGQFGSIYASATLLSSLVLVWIGKKIDDVNILKFASYVIIFLSASCFIFSKISSVIFLFIGIFLMRLAGQGLTTHAATATISRYFDKNRGRALSTGWLGLSLAEFIMPVMIVFLLTFIEWRDIWISISILVIIILPITAYALVRNVKLDTREDSNNKSEILREIKQWKRIEVLKDYRFYVICMTMLAMPWIATGTFVYQSFISTSKGWGPYIIAQSFMAYSIFSVITLFISGFLIDKFSSRKLLIYMNIPLLLATIILFYFDSFISSFIFLGLIGISNGLANVLGSSTWAEIYGVKHIGSIKALTTALMVFSTAFGTALFGILIDYGLSIEQMAVVSGVYILSSIILLYLVRNKLNPLYL
;
A
#
# COMPACT_ATOMS: atom_id res chain seq x y z
N MET A 1 -23.08 6.46 -17.07
CA MET A 1 -22.20 5.80 -18.05
C MET A 1 -21.09 6.79 -18.40
N PHE A 2 -19.81 6.40 -18.28
CA PHE A 2 -18.70 7.31 -18.60
C PHE A 2 -18.61 7.54 -20.11
N LYS A 3 -18.26 8.77 -20.54
CA LYS A 3 -17.94 9.05 -21.94
C LYS A 3 -16.74 8.19 -22.38
N SER A 4 -16.63 7.88 -23.67
CA SER A 4 -15.56 7.01 -24.21
C SER A 4 -14.14 7.37 -23.72
N LEU A 5 -13.80 8.65 -23.66
CA LEU A 5 -12.49 9.12 -23.19
C LEU A 5 -12.31 8.95 -21.67
N SER A 6 -13.36 9.18 -20.89
CA SER A 6 -13.36 8.95 -19.43
C SER A 6 -13.12 7.48 -19.08
N LEU A 7 -13.70 6.56 -19.85
CA LEU A 7 -13.46 5.13 -19.67
C LEU A 7 -12.00 4.76 -19.96
N LYS A 8 -11.39 5.34 -21.01
CA LYS A 8 -9.98 5.12 -21.33
C LYS A 8 -9.04 5.55 -20.20
N VAL A 9 -9.33 6.68 -19.54
CA VAL A 9 -8.53 7.15 -18.40
C VAL A 9 -8.65 6.21 -17.21
N ILE A 10 -9.85 5.68 -16.93
CA ILE A 10 -10.05 4.70 -15.85
C ILE A 10 -9.32 3.38 -16.17
N ILE A 11 -9.42 2.89 -17.41
CA ILE A 11 -8.70 1.68 -17.84
C ILE A 11 -7.18 1.87 -17.76
N PHE A 12 -6.67 3.04 -18.15
CA PHE A 12 -5.26 3.39 -17.95
C PHE A 12 -4.86 3.30 -16.48
N GLY A 13 -5.64 3.91 -15.59
CA GLY A 13 -5.40 3.84 -14.15
C GLY A 13 -5.43 2.41 -13.62
N PHE A 14 -6.40 1.60 -14.04
CA PHE A 14 -6.52 0.19 -13.68
C PHE A 14 -5.30 -0.62 -14.13
N ILE A 15 -4.85 -0.47 -15.38
CA ILE A 15 -3.68 -1.19 -15.89
C ILE A 15 -2.42 -0.76 -15.15
N PHE A 16 -2.22 0.55 -14.94
CA PHE A 16 -1.03 1.03 -14.24
C PHE A 16 -1.01 0.60 -12.77
N THR A 17 -2.14 0.59 -12.07
CA THR A 17 -2.19 0.07 -10.69
C THR A 17 -1.97 -1.44 -10.66
N PHE A 18 -2.46 -2.21 -11.64
CA PHE A 18 -2.18 -3.63 -11.77
C PHE A 18 -0.67 -3.87 -11.93
N PHE A 19 0.00 -3.17 -12.83
CA PHE A 19 1.45 -3.31 -13.05
C PHE A 19 2.32 -2.70 -11.95
N SER A 20 1.76 -1.81 -11.12
CA SER A 20 2.46 -1.30 -9.93
C SER A 20 2.72 -2.41 -8.89
N SER A 21 2.01 -3.54 -9.00
CA SER A 21 2.16 -4.71 -8.14
C SER A 21 3.60 -5.23 -8.07
N PHE A 22 4.36 -5.12 -9.15
CA PHE A 22 5.76 -5.57 -9.18
C PHE A 22 6.66 -4.86 -8.16
N GLY A 23 6.33 -3.65 -7.75
CA GLY A 23 7.02 -2.93 -6.66
C GLY A 23 6.35 -3.05 -5.29
N GLN A 24 5.24 -3.77 -5.16
CA GLN A 24 4.51 -3.92 -3.90
C GLN A 24 5.10 -5.01 -3.01
N SER A 25 4.91 -4.86 -1.71
CA SER A 25 5.49 -5.76 -0.70
C SER A 25 5.00 -7.20 -0.83
N PHE A 26 3.72 -7.39 -1.17
CA PHE A 26 3.17 -8.73 -1.35
C PHE A 26 3.84 -9.49 -2.50
N PHE A 27 4.18 -8.78 -3.58
CA PHE A 27 4.82 -9.36 -4.75
C PHE A 27 6.31 -9.63 -4.53
N LEU A 28 7.05 -8.62 -4.01
CA LEU A 28 8.47 -8.76 -3.69
C LEU A 28 8.70 -9.84 -2.62
N GLY A 29 7.78 -9.99 -1.68
CA GLY A 29 7.84 -11.00 -0.63
C GLY A 29 7.77 -12.45 -1.14
N LEU A 30 7.19 -12.70 -2.33
CA LEU A 30 7.19 -14.02 -2.97
C LEU A 30 8.61 -14.52 -3.30
N PHE A 31 9.53 -13.62 -3.52
CA PHE A 31 10.92 -13.90 -3.88
C PHE A 31 11.90 -13.79 -2.70
N ASN A 32 11.41 -13.47 -1.48
CA ASN A 32 12.25 -13.24 -0.30
C ASN A 32 13.17 -14.43 -0.01
N SER A 33 12.63 -15.64 0.07
CA SER A 33 13.38 -16.86 0.34
C SER A 33 14.44 -17.08 -0.75
N SER A 34 14.05 -17.09 -2.03
CA SER A 34 14.96 -17.33 -3.15
C SER A 34 16.11 -16.30 -3.20
N ILE A 35 15.84 -15.04 -2.87
CA ILE A 35 16.87 -13.98 -2.87
C ILE A 35 17.81 -14.17 -1.66
N ARG A 36 17.29 -14.45 -0.47
CA ARG A 36 18.11 -14.67 0.73
C ARG A 36 19.01 -15.87 0.57
N ASP A 37 18.47 -16.96 0.03
CA ASP A 37 19.24 -18.20 -0.21
C ASP A 37 20.35 -17.94 -1.23
N ALA A 38 20.07 -17.23 -2.32
CA ALA A 38 21.05 -16.88 -3.35
C ALA A 38 22.18 -15.97 -2.84
N LEU A 39 21.90 -15.12 -1.84
CA LEU A 39 22.87 -14.17 -1.28
C LEU A 39 23.44 -14.63 0.07
N SER A 40 22.96 -15.73 0.63
CA SER A 40 23.31 -16.24 1.96
C SER A 40 23.17 -15.19 3.06
N ILE A 41 22.07 -14.43 3.05
CA ILE A 41 21.78 -13.36 4.02
C ILE A 41 20.64 -13.76 4.96
N THR A 42 20.68 -13.18 6.17
CA THR A 42 19.67 -13.43 7.20
C THR A 42 18.35 -12.69 6.92
N HIS A 43 17.30 -13.01 7.67
CA HIS A 43 16.01 -12.31 7.59
C HIS A 43 16.15 -10.83 7.99
N GLY A 44 16.89 -10.52 9.05
CA GLY A 44 17.12 -9.16 9.53
C GLY A 44 17.95 -8.34 8.56
N GLN A 45 18.95 -8.93 7.91
CA GLN A 45 19.71 -8.26 6.84
C GLN A 45 18.81 -7.91 5.67
N PHE A 46 18.00 -8.86 5.19
CA PHE A 46 17.04 -8.60 4.11
C PHE A 46 16.05 -7.50 4.49
N GLY A 47 15.44 -7.59 5.69
CA GLY A 47 14.47 -6.61 6.17
C GLY A 47 15.05 -5.21 6.34
N SER A 48 16.27 -5.09 6.83
CA SER A 48 16.98 -3.81 7.00
C SER A 48 17.33 -3.17 5.65
N ILE A 49 17.75 -3.98 4.68
CA ILE A 49 18.00 -3.53 3.29
C ILE A 49 16.70 -3.07 2.66
N TYR A 50 15.63 -3.86 2.80
CA TYR A 50 14.31 -3.54 2.28
C TYR A 50 13.78 -2.23 2.87
N ALA A 51 13.89 -2.06 4.19
CA ALA A 51 13.45 -0.87 4.90
C ALA A 51 14.18 0.39 4.42
N SER A 52 15.52 0.36 4.40
CA SER A 52 16.34 1.49 3.98
C SER A 52 16.12 1.86 2.51
N ALA A 53 16.03 0.87 1.62
CA ALA A 53 15.71 1.08 0.20
C ALA A 53 14.31 1.69 0.01
N THR A 54 13.31 1.23 0.78
CA THR A 54 11.93 1.77 0.76
C THR A 54 11.90 3.22 1.22
N LEU A 55 12.58 3.56 2.30
CA LEU A 55 12.66 4.94 2.79
C LEU A 55 13.32 5.86 1.76
N LEU A 56 14.45 5.44 1.20
CA LEU A 56 15.13 6.24 0.17
C LEU A 56 14.26 6.42 -1.08
N SER A 57 13.57 5.37 -1.53
CA SER A 57 12.68 5.45 -2.70
C SER A 57 11.54 6.46 -2.48
N SER A 58 10.98 6.53 -1.27
CA SER A 58 9.92 7.47 -0.94
C SER A 58 10.40 8.92 -0.93
N LEU A 59 11.61 9.18 -0.45
CA LEU A 59 12.22 10.50 -0.51
C LEU A 59 12.42 10.95 -1.96
N VAL A 60 12.99 10.08 -2.79
CA VAL A 60 13.23 10.39 -4.22
C VAL A 60 11.91 10.57 -4.99
N LEU A 61 10.86 9.81 -4.65
CA LEU A 61 9.55 9.93 -5.27
C LEU A 61 8.94 11.33 -5.12
N VAL A 62 9.16 12.01 -3.98
CA VAL A 62 8.67 13.37 -3.76
C VAL A 62 9.22 14.36 -4.81
N TRP A 63 10.46 14.14 -5.25
CA TRP A 63 11.11 15.02 -6.25
C TRP A 63 10.72 14.65 -7.67
N ILE A 64 10.76 13.35 -8.01
CA ILE A 64 10.47 12.88 -9.38
C ILE A 64 8.97 12.95 -9.69
N GLY A 65 8.12 12.65 -8.70
CA GLY A 65 6.67 12.63 -8.88
C GLY A 65 6.09 13.97 -9.34
N LYS A 66 6.69 15.09 -8.92
CA LYS A 66 6.27 16.43 -9.37
C LYS A 66 6.38 16.64 -10.88
N LYS A 67 7.28 15.94 -11.56
CA LYS A 67 7.47 16.08 -13.01
C LYS A 67 6.26 15.70 -13.85
N ILE A 68 5.27 15.00 -13.29
CA ILE A 68 4.01 14.72 -13.98
C ILE A 68 3.24 16.02 -14.30
N ASP A 69 3.46 17.08 -13.52
CA ASP A 69 2.78 18.35 -13.72
C ASP A 69 3.38 19.16 -14.88
N ASP A 70 4.65 18.91 -15.21
CA ASP A 70 5.42 19.67 -16.21
C ASP A 70 5.40 19.02 -17.62
N VAL A 71 5.02 17.74 -17.70
CA VAL A 71 5.10 16.99 -18.97
C VAL A 71 3.76 16.39 -19.38
N ASN A 72 3.61 16.13 -20.68
CA ASN A 72 2.45 15.40 -21.18
C ASN A 72 2.38 14.01 -20.56
N ILE A 73 1.14 13.57 -20.23
CA ILE A 73 0.91 12.29 -19.54
C ILE A 73 1.48 11.08 -20.30
N LEU A 74 1.35 11.06 -21.63
CA LEU A 74 1.91 9.97 -22.43
C LEU A 74 3.44 9.92 -22.32
N LYS A 75 4.10 11.08 -22.36
CA LYS A 75 5.57 11.18 -22.20
C LYS A 75 5.99 10.75 -20.79
N PHE A 76 5.27 11.19 -19.75
CA PHE A 76 5.54 10.76 -18.37
C PHE A 76 5.34 9.25 -18.21
N ALA A 77 4.22 8.70 -18.71
CA ALA A 77 3.94 7.27 -18.69
C ALA A 77 5.04 6.47 -19.41
N SER A 78 5.52 6.94 -20.56
CA SER A 78 6.62 6.28 -21.29
C SER A 78 7.91 6.21 -20.47
N TYR A 79 8.29 7.29 -19.78
CA TYR A 79 9.45 7.27 -18.89
C TYR A 79 9.27 6.29 -17.73
N VAL A 80 8.08 6.26 -17.12
CA VAL A 80 7.76 5.33 -16.03
C VAL A 80 7.82 3.88 -16.50
N ILE A 81 7.31 3.57 -17.69
CA ILE A 81 7.33 2.23 -18.28
C ILE A 81 8.76 1.76 -18.52
N ILE A 82 9.58 2.58 -19.17
CA ILE A 82 11.00 2.26 -19.44
C ILE A 82 11.72 2.04 -18.12
N PHE A 83 11.48 2.92 -17.14
CA PHE A 83 12.12 2.82 -15.84
C PHE A 83 11.67 1.57 -15.07
N LEU A 84 10.37 1.20 -15.12
CA LEU A 84 9.86 -0.03 -14.50
C LEU A 84 10.47 -1.29 -15.16
N SER A 85 10.50 -1.34 -16.49
CA SER A 85 11.11 -2.46 -17.22
C SER A 85 12.60 -2.59 -16.89
N ALA A 86 13.35 -1.50 -16.93
CA ALA A 86 14.77 -1.49 -16.56
C ALA A 86 14.96 -1.93 -15.10
N SER A 87 14.09 -1.50 -14.18
CA SER A 87 14.13 -1.90 -12.77
C SER A 87 13.90 -3.41 -12.60
N CYS A 88 12.94 -4.00 -13.31
CA CYS A 88 12.71 -5.44 -13.32
C CYS A 88 13.91 -6.21 -13.85
N PHE A 89 14.54 -5.71 -14.95
CA PHE A 89 15.74 -6.32 -15.50
C PHE A 89 16.92 -6.25 -14.53
N ILE A 90 17.17 -5.09 -13.89
CA ILE A 90 18.22 -4.94 -12.88
C ILE A 90 17.95 -5.85 -11.69
N PHE A 91 16.69 -5.97 -11.25
CA PHE A 91 16.31 -6.86 -10.16
C PHE A 91 16.62 -8.33 -10.45
N SER A 92 16.50 -8.78 -11.70
CA SER A 92 16.89 -10.13 -12.11
C SER A 92 18.40 -10.41 -11.97
N LYS A 93 19.23 -9.36 -11.94
CA LYS A 93 20.72 -9.46 -11.88
C LYS A 93 21.29 -9.30 -10.47
N ILE A 94 20.43 -9.35 -9.44
CA ILE A 94 20.88 -9.28 -8.04
C ILE A 94 21.86 -10.42 -7.75
N SER A 95 23.11 -10.04 -7.38
CA SER A 95 24.21 -10.96 -7.08
C SER A 95 24.97 -10.58 -5.79
N SER A 96 24.62 -9.43 -5.19
CA SER A 96 25.22 -8.97 -3.94
C SER A 96 24.23 -8.12 -3.13
N VAL A 97 24.57 -7.86 -1.88
CA VAL A 97 23.79 -7.01 -0.95
C VAL A 97 23.59 -5.59 -1.52
N ILE A 98 24.60 -5.03 -2.18
CA ILE A 98 24.52 -3.71 -2.79
C ILE A 98 23.52 -3.73 -3.96
N PHE A 99 23.60 -4.74 -4.82
CA PHE A 99 22.65 -4.91 -5.92
C PHE A 99 21.23 -5.20 -5.42
N LEU A 100 21.07 -5.88 -4.27
CA LEU A 100 19.77 -6.07 -3.62
C LEU A 100 19.18 -4.73 -3.16
N PHE A 101 19.99 -3.90 -2.49
CA PHE A 101 19.55 -2.56 -2.09
C PHE A 101 19.11 -1.71 -3.29
N ILE A 102 19.93 -1.67 -4.35
CA ILE A 102 19.60 -0.93 -5.57
C ILE A 102 18.34 -1.51 -6.24
N GLY A 103 18.24 -2.82 -6.34
CA GLY A 103 17.09 -3.50 -6.94
C GLY A 103 15.79 -3.19 -6.21
N ILE A 104 15.76 -3.32 -4.88
CA ILE A 104 14.57 -2.99 -4.08
C ILE A 104 14.25 -1.49 -4.18
N PHE A 105 15.26 -0.61 -4.09
CA PHE A 105 15.09 0.83 -4.26
C PHE A 105 14.42 1.16 -5.60
N LEU A 106 14.93 0.62 -6.70
CA LEU A 106 14.38 0.85 -8.03
C LEU A 106 12.96 0.29 -8.18
N MET A 107 12.72 -0.92 -7.68
CA MET A 107 11.38 -1.54 -7.73
C MET A 107 10.35 -0.76 -6.90
N ARG A 108 10.73 -0.31 -5.69
CA ARG A 108 9.85 0.50 -4.84
C ARG A 108 9.57 1.87 -5.49
N LEU A 109 10.58 2.49 -6.09
CA LEU A 109 10.41 3.78 -6.76
C LEU A 109 9.60 3.65 -8.05
N ALA A 110 9.96 2.71 -8.94
CA ALA A 110 9.31 2.55 -10.24
C ALA A 110 7.89 1.95 -10.11
N GLY A 111 7.78 0.79 -9.46
CA GLY A 111 6.52 0.04 -9.37
C GLY A 111 5.54 0.69 -8.40
N GLN A 112 5.81 0.61 -7.09
CA GLN A 112 4.89 1.15 -6.08
C GLN A 112 4.78 2.68 -6.18
N GLY A 113 5.88 3.39 -6.42
CA GLY A 113 5.89 4.85 -6.45
C GLY A 113 5.34 5.43 -7.75
N LEU A 114 6.17 5.47 -8.78
CA LEU A 114 5.89 6.23 -10.01
C LEU A 114 4.72 5.66 -10.82
N THR A 115 4.60 4.33 -10.93
CA THR A 115 3.51 3.71 -11.71
C THR A 115 2.15 3.97 -11.05
N THR A 116 2.06 3.83 -9.72
CA THR A 116 0.85 4.20 -8.96
C THR A 116 0.57 5.70 -9.04
N HIS A 117 1.62 6.53 -8.97
CA HIS A 117 1.48 7.97 -9.09
C HIS A 117 0.97 8.39 -10.46
N ALA A 118 1.49 7.80 -11.54
CA ALA A 118 1.00 8.05 -12.90
C ALA A 118 -0.49 7.71 -13.05
N ALA A 119 -0.94 6.58 -12.49
CA ALA A 119 -2.34 6.18 -12.48
C ALA A 119 -3.23 7.18 -11.74
N THR A 120 -2.90 7.41 -10.47
CA THR A 120 -3.76 8.20 -9.56
C THR A 120 -3.77 9.69 -9.90
N ALA A 121 -2.63 10.26 -10.28
CA ALA A 121 -2.54 11.64 -10.70
C ALA A 121 -3.31 11.89 -12.02
N THR A 122 -3.20 10.98 -12.99
CA THR A 122 -3.95 11.09 -14.27
C THR A 122 -5.46 11.07 -14.01
N ILE A 123 -5.96 10.11 -13.24
CA ILE A 123 -7.38 10.05 -12.88
C ILE A 123 -7.79 11.31 -12.11
N SER A 124 -7.01 11.73 -11.13
CA SER A 124 -7.35 12.89 -10.29
C SER A 124 -7.36 14.21 -11.05
N ARG A 125 -6.53 14.36 -12.09
CA ARG A 125 -6.48 15.57 -12.93
C ARG A 125 -7.54 15.56 -14.02
N TYR A 126 -7.98 14.39 -14.47
CA TYR A 126 -9.00 14.28 -15.51
C TYR A 126 -10.42 14.42 -14.96
N PHE A 127 -10.70 13.91 -13.76
CA PHE A 127 -12.04 13.89 -13.18
C PHE A 127 -12.21 14.97 -12.10
N ASP A 128 -13.10 15.94 -12.33
CA ASP A 128 -13.55 16.88 -11.30
C ASP A 128 -14.75 16.32 -10.53
N LYS A 129 -15.77 15.89 -11.26
CA LYS A 129 -16.92 15.18 -10.72
C LYS A 129 -16.66 13.68 -10.72
N ASN A 130 -17.13 12.99 -9.68
CA ASN A 130 -16.96 11.52 -9.50
C ASN A 130 -15.50 11.04 -9.38
N ARG A 131 -14.55 11.93 -9.00
CA ARG A 131 -13.12 11.60 -8.82
C ARG A 131 -12.91 10.39 -7.90
N GLY A 132 -13.63 10.33 -6.76
CA GLY A 132 -13.55 9.23 -5.82
C GLY A 132 -13.90 7.88 -6.45
N ARG A 133 -15.01 7.82 -7.21
CA ARG A 133 -15.42 6.61 -7.93
C ARG A 133 -14.42 6.20 -9.00
N ALA A 134 -13.89 7.16 -9.76
CA ALA A 134 -12.90 6.89 -10.80
C ALA A 134 -11.59 6.35 -10.19
N LEU A 135 -11.11 6.93 -9.09
CA LEU A 135 -9.94 6.46 -8.34
C LEU A 135 -10.17 5.05 -7.78
N SER A 136 -11.30 4.80 -7.12
CA SER A 136 -11.61 3.46 -6.58
C SER A 136 -11.63 2.41 -7.68
N THR A 137 -12.22 2.72 -8.85
CA THR A 137 -12.22 1.81 -9.99
C THR A 137 -10.80 1.58 -10.53
N GLY A 138 -9.97 2.63 -10.58
CA GLY A 138 -8.56 2.51 -10.96
C GLY A 138 -7.78 1.58 -10.00
N TRP A 139 -8.00 1.70 -8.70
CA TRP A 139 -7.34 0.85 -7.69
C TRP A 139 -7.72 -0.63 -7.74
N LEU A 140 -8.87 -0.99 -8.35
CA LEU A 140 -9.22 -2.40 -8.56
C LEU A 140 -8.18 -3.16 -9.39
N GLY A 141 -7.35 -2.46 -10.17
CA GLY A 141 -6.22 -3.07 -10.87
C GLY A 141 -5.21 -3.70 -9.90
N LEU A 142 -4.83 -2.98 -8.84
CA LEU A 142 -3.95 -3.54 -7.80
C LEU A 142 -4.60 -4.71 -7.07
N SER A 143 -5.88 -4.58 -6.71
CA SER A 143 -6.61 -5.68 -6.06
C SER A 143 -6.70 -6.93 -6.94
N LEU A 144 -6.85 -6.76 -8.26
CA LEU A 144 -6.80 -7.88 -9.20
C LEU A 144 -5.40 -8.51 -9.24
N ALA A 145 -4.34 -7.70 -9.17
CA ALA A 145 -2.98 -8.22 -9.10
C ALA A 145 -2.74 -9.01 -7.78
N GLU A 146 -3.21 -8.50 -6.64
CA GLU A 146 -3.17 -9.20 -5.35
C GLU A 146 -3.94 -10.52 -5.36
N PHE A 147 -5.01 -10.58 -6.16
CA PHE A 147 -5.83 -11.79 -6.32
C PHE A 147 -5.14 -12.85 -7.18
N ILE A 148 -4.50 -12.47 -8.31
CA ILE A 148 -3.99 -13.40 -9.31
C ILE A 148 -2.51 -13.69 -9.16
N MET A 149 -1.68 -12.64 -8.95
CA MET A 149 -0.24 -12.71 -9.07
C MET A 149 0.43 -13.69 -8.07
N PRO A 150 0.02 -13.76 -6.78
CA PRO A 150 0.68 -14.68 -5.85
C PRO A 150 0.62 -16.14 -6.30
N VAL A 151 -0.56 -16.61 -6.72
CA VAL A 151 -0.74 -18.00 -7.20
C VAL A 151 0.04 -18.23 -8.49
N MET A 152 -0.03 -17.28 -9.42
CA MET A 152 0.68 -17.38 -10.70
C MET A 152 2.19 -17.44 -10.50
N ILE A 153 2.76 -16.59 -9.64
CA ILE A 153 4.21 -16.56 -9.39
C ILE A 153 4.67 -17.81 -8.65
N VAL A 154 3.94 -18.27 -7.63
CA VAL A 154 4.28 -19.51 -6.93
C VAL A 154 4.26 -20.69 -7.89
N PHE A 155 3.29 -20.74 -8.81
CA PHE A 155 3.26 -21.75 -9.87
C PHE A 155 4.48 -21.64 -10.78
N LEU A 156 4.83 -20.46 -11.27
CA LEU A 156 5.99 -20.26 -12.14
C LEU A 156 7.31 -20.62 -11.45
N LEU A 157 7.46 -20.33 -10.17
CA LEU A 157 8.66 -20.67 -9.38
C LEU A 157 8.91 -22.20 -9.26
N THR A 158 7.93 -23.05 -9.58
CA THR A 158 8.14 -24.51 -9.62
C THR A 158 8.86 -24.97 -10.88
N PHE A 159 8.90 -24.18 -11.95
CA PHE A 159 9.46 -24.54 -13.27
C PHE A 159 10.56 -23.59 -13.75
N ILE A 160 10.56 -22.37 -13.26
CA ILE A 160 11.40 -21.29 -13.78
C ILE A 160 12.15 -20.65 -12.61
N GLU A 161 13.43 -20.37 -12.80
CA GLU A 161 14.20 -19.62 -11.82
C GLU A 161 13.67 -18.21 -11.62
N TRP A 162 13.73 -17.72 -10.38
CA TRP A 162 13.19 -16.42 -10.03
C TRP A 162 13.79 -15.26 -10.86
N ARG A 163 15.05 -15.39 -11.30
CA ARG A 163 15.70 -14.40 -12.15
C ARG A 163 15.06 -14.32 -13.54
N ASP A 164 14.73 -15.46 -14.12
CA ASP A 164 14.11 -15.52 -15.45
C ASP A 164 12.65 -15.05 -15.41
N ILE A 165 11.96 -15.25 -14.30
CA ILE A 165 10.63 -14.64 -14.09
C ILE A 165 10.75 -13.11 -14.16
N TRP A 166 11.74 -12.50 -13.49
CA TRP A 166 11.94 -11.05 -13.53
C TRP A 166 12.36 -10.53 -14.90
N ILE A 167 13.15 -11.29 -15.66
CA ILE A 167 13.43 -10.98 -17.06
C ILE A 167 12.16 -11.01 -17.90
N SER A 168 11.33 -12.03 -17.74
CA SER A 168 10.05 -12.17 -18.44
C SER A 168 9.09 -11.02 -18.10
N ILE A 169 9.02 -10.61 -16.83
CA ILE A 169 8.25 -9.42 -16.40
C ILE A 169 8.78 -8.15 -17.08
N SER A 170 10.10 -7.96 -17.14
CA SER A 170 10.71 -6.80 -17.82
C SER A 170 10.30 -6.71 -19.28
N ILE A 171 10.36 -7.84 -20.00
CA ILE A 171 9.94 -7.94 -21.42
C ILE A 171 8.44 -7.67 -21.56
N LEU A 172 7.62 -8.24 -20.70
CA LEU A 172 6.17 -8.04 -20.70
C LEU A 172 5.80 -6.57 -20.49
N VAL A 173 6.45 -5.91 -19.54
CA VAL A 173 6.25 -4.47 -19.23
C VAL A 173 6.58 -3.60 -20.45
N ILE A 174 7.73 -3.81 -21.10
CA ILE A 174 8.16 -2.96 -22.22
C ILE A 174 7.38 -3.22 -23.51
N ILE A 175 6.71 -4.37 -23.64
CA ILE A 175 5.86 -4.68 -24.80
C ILE A 175 4.43 -4.19 -24.57
N ILE A 176 3.81 -4.54 -23.44
CA ILE A 176 2.36 -4.31 -23.22
C ILE A 176 2.07 -2.86 -22.84
N LEU A 177 2.82 -2.29 -21.90
CA LEU A 177 2.46 -0.99 -21.35
C LEU A 177 2.60 0.19 -22.35
N PRO A 178 3.60 0.26 -23.24
CA PRO A 178 3.65 1.35 -24.23
C PRO A 178 2.45 1.33 -25.17
N ILE A 179 2.06 0.14 -25.64
CA ILE A 179 0.91 -0.03 -26.54
C ILE A 179 -0.38 0.44 -25.84
N THR A 180 -0.60 0.00 -24.61
CA THR A 180 -1.78 0.36 -23.83
C THR A 180 -1.79 1.84 -23.46
N ALA A 181 -0.68 2.41 -23.02
CA ALA A 181 -0.58 3.83 -22.71
C ALA A 181 -0.84 4.69 -23.94
N TYR A 182 -0.26 4.37 -25.10
CA TYR A 182 -0.51 5.09 -26.34
C TYR A 182 -1.98 5.01 -26.75
N ALA A 183 -2.60 3.83 -26.73
CA ALA A 183 -4.00 3.65 -27.10
C ALA A 183 -4.98 4.39 -26.18
N LEU A 184 -4.65 4.49 -24.90
CA LEU A 184 -5.57 5.01 -23.89
C LEU A 184 -5.42 6.52 -23.64
N VAL A 185 -4.18 7.04 -23.61
CA VAL A 185 -3.95 8.42 -23.14
C VAL A 185 -3.36 9.38 -24.16
N ARG A 186 -3.06 8.97 -25.41
CA ARG A 186 -2.50 9.86 -26.44
C ARG A 186 -3.34 11.12 -26.71
N ASN A 187 -4.65 11.03 -26.59
CA ASN A 187 -5.59 12.12 -26.86
C ASN A 187 -6.14 12.76 -25.56
N VAL A 188 -5.61 12.39 -24.39
CA VAL A 188 -6.05 12.93 -23.11
C VAL A 188 -5.31 14.25 -22.86
N LYS A 189 -6.06 15.35 -22.83
CA LYS A 189 -5.57 16.63 -22.32
C LYS A 189 -5.90 16.70 -20.84
N LEU A 190 -4.92 16.91 -20.00
CA LEU A 190 -5.09 17.16 -18.57
C LEU A 190 -5.14 18.67 -18.38
N ASP A 191 -6.23 19.18 -17.81
CA ASP A 191 -6.29 20.59 -17.47
C ASP A 191 -5.23 20.93 -16.43
N THR A 192 -4.40 21.93 -16.73
CA THR A 192 -3.58 22.61 -15.72
C THR A 192 -4.55 23.36 -14.82
N ARG A 193 -4.65 22.94 -13.56
CA ARG A 193 -5.59 23.51 -12.60
C ARG A 193 -5.29 24.99 -12.40
N GLU A 194 -6.19 25.82 -12.83
CA GLU A 194 -6.47 27.07 -12.13
C GLU A 194 -7.21 26.73 -10.84
N ASP A 195 -6.71 27.24 -9.71
CA ASP A 195 -7.28 26.99 -8.39
C ASP A 195 -8.78 27.24 -8.36
N SER A 196 -9.57 26.21 -8.23
CA SER A 196 -11.01 26.35 -7.99
C SER A 196 -11.26 26.77 -6.54
N ASN A 197 -11.25 28.07 -6.32
CA ASN A 197 -11.51 28.74 -5.04
C ASN A 197 -12.99 28.68 -4.58
N ASN A 198 -13.78 27.74 -5.06
CA ASN A 198 -15.22 27.70 -4.78
C ASN A 198 -15.68 26.47 -3.97
N LYS A 199 -15.15 26.28 -2.74
CA LYS A 199 -15.78 25.40 -1.71
C LYS A 199 -15.63 25.98 -0.30
N SER A 200 -16.02 27.23 -0.09
CA SER A 200 -15.70 27.94 1.16
C SER A 200 -16.85 28.20 2.12
N GLU A 201 -18.07 27.72 1.92
CA GLU A 201 -19.17 28.17 2.78
C GLU A 201 -19.54 27.27 3.96
N ILE A 202 -19.22 25.97 3.96
CA ILE A 202 -19.62 25.06 5.05
C ILE A 202 -18.51 24.86 6.11
N LEU A 203 -17.31 25.44 5.90
CA LEU A 203 -16.11 25.12 6.68
C LEU A 203 -15.75 26.16 7.77
N ARG A 204 -16.64 27.11 8.07
CA ARG A 204 -16.31 28.21 9.00
C ARG A 204 -16.43 27.84 10.49
N GLU A 205 -17.05 26.73 10.84
CA GLU A 205 -17.33 26.39 12.25
C GLU A 205 -16.24 25.54 12.92
N ILE A 206 -15.34 24.88 12.15
CA ILE A 206 -14.32 24.01 12.70
C ILE A 206 -12.96 24.71 12.65
N LYS A 207 -12.19 24.63 13.75
CA LYS A 207 -10.81 25.12 13.81
C LYS A 207 -9.97 24.44 12.70
N GLN A 208 -9.32 25.25 11.87
CA GLN A 208 -8.43 24.81 10.78
C GLN A 208 -6.99 24.74 11.30
N TRP A 209 -6.52 23.52 11.61
CA TRP A 209 -5.23 23.32 12.23
C TRP A 209 -4.07 23.40 11.24
N LYS A 210 -2.99 24.09 11.62
CA LYS A 210 -1.71 24.07 10.91
C LYS A 210 -0.91 22.82 11.31
N ARG A 211 -0.01 22.34 10.45
CA ARG A 211 0.84 21.17 10.69
C ARG A 211 1.56 21.19 12.04
N ILE A 212 2.11 22.36 12.46
CA ILE A 212 2.81 22.51 13.74
C ILE A 212 1.86 22.35 14.93
N GLU A 213 0.63 22.82 14.82
CA GLU A 213 -0.38 22.69 15.87
C GLU A 213 -0.80 21.22 16.03
N VAL A 214 -0.95 20.49 14.89
CA VAL A 214 -1.26 19.06 14.89
C VAL A 214 -0.16 18.26 15.59
N LEU A 215 1.12 18.58 15.36
CA LEU A 215 2.24 17.91 16.04
C LEU A 215 2.30 18.19 17.56
N LYS A 216 1.62 19.22 18.05
CA LYS A 216 1.49 19.52 19.49
C LYS A 216 0.26 18.86 20.12
N ASP A 217 -0.63 18.28 19.32
CA ASP A 217 -1.85 17.64 19.80
C ASP A 217 -1.61 16.15 20.10
N TYR A 218 -1.77 15.75 21.36
CA TYR A 218 -1.62 14.35 21.77
C TYR A 218 -2.56 13.39 21.04
N ARG A 219 -3.73 13.87 20.59
CA ARG A 219 -4.70 13.07 19.81
C ARG A 219 -4.10 12.57 18.51
N PHE A 220 -3.25 13.39 17.88
CA PHE A 220 -2.52 13.02 16.67
C PHE A 220 -1.72 11.72 16.87
N TYR A 221 -0.97 11.61 17.97
CA TYR A 221 -0.14 10.43 18.25
C TYR A 221 -0.97 9.18 18.54
N VAL A 222 -2.10 9.32 19.26
CA VAL A 222 -3.01 8.20 19.51
C VAL A 222 -3.64 7.69 18.21
N ILE A 223 -4.08 8.61 17.34
CA ILE A 223 -4.61 8.24 16.02
C ILE A 223 -3.51 7.62 15.14
N CYS A 224 -2.30 8.20 15.14
CA CYS A 224 -1.16 7.62 14.42
C CYS A 224 -0.86 6.20 14.90
N MET A 225 -0.81 5.95 16.21
CA MET A 225 -0.56 4.60 16.74
C MET A 225 -1.60 3.59 16.19
N THR A 226 -2.86 3.99 16.08
CA THR A 226 -3.91 3.16 15.49
C THR A 226 -3.74 2.98 13.98
N MET A 227 -3.52 4.06 13.25
CA MET A 227 -3.44 4.03 11.78
C MET A 227 -2.15 3.38 11.25
N LEU A 228 -1.08 3.40 12.01
CA LEU A 228 0.20 2.81 11.62
C LEU A 228 0.26 1.30 11.87
N ALA A 229 -0.64 0.70 12.66
CA ALA A 229 -0.69 -0.74 12.91
C ALA A 229 -0.78 -1.56 11.62
N MET A 230 -1.73 -1.22 10.75
CA MET A 230 -1.95 -1.94 9.49
C MET A 230 -0.71 -1.87 8.56
N PRO A 231 -0.10 -0.71 8.26
CA PRO A 231 1.06 -0.64 7.38
C PRO A 231 2.25 -1.51 7.81
N TRP A 232 2.65 -1.51 9.10
CA TRP A 232 3.82 -2.27 9.49
C TRP A 232 3.54 -3.77 9.62
N ILE A 233 2.37 -4.16 10.15
CA ILE A 233 2.02 -5.58 10.34
C ILE A 233 1.78 -6.24 8.99
N ALA A 234 0.97 -5.62 8.12
CA ALA A 234 0.70 -6.19 6.80
C ALA A 234 1.96 -6.26 5.93
N THR A 235 2.81 -5.20 5.95
CA THR A 235 4.05 -5.23 5.16
C THR A 235 5.02 -6.27 5.68
N GLY A 236 5.19 -6.40 7.00
CA GLY A 236 5.97 -7.47 7.61
C GLY A 236 5.45 -8.85 7.21
N THR A 237 4.14 -9.07 7.34
CA THR A 237 3.48 -10.31 6.91
C THR A 237 3.74 -10.62 5.43
N PHE A 238 3.58 -9.65 4.55
CA PHE A 238 3.74 -9.86 3.11
C PHE A 238 5.19 -10.13 2.70
N VAL A 239 6.14 -9.45 3.31
CA VAL A 239 7.56 -9.65 3.01
C VAL A 239 8.06 -11.00 3.53
N TYR A 240 7.56 -11.45 4.67
CA TYR A 240 7.96 -12.74 5.29
C TYR A 240 6.91 -13.84 5.14
N GLN A 241 6.03 -13.73 4.12
CA GLN A 241 4.96 -14.71 3.89
C GLN A 241 5.47 -16.15 3.73
N SER A 242 6.64 -16.36 3.12
CA SER A 242 7.25 -17.69 3.00
C SER A 242 7.70 -18.24 4.37
N PHE A 243 8.26 -17.42 5.24
CA PHE A 243 8.59 -17.81 6.61
C PHE A 243 7.33 -18.20 7.40
N ILE A 244 6.28 -17.36 7.34
CA ILE A 244 5.00 -17.63 8.00
C ILE A 244 4.41 -18.94 7.49
N SER A 245 4.39 -19.13 6.18
CA SER A 245 3.85 -20.33 5.54
C SER A 245 4.59 -21.59 5.96
N THR A 246 5.91 -21.54 6.01
CA THR A 246 6.74 -22.67 6.45
C THR A 246 6.54 -22.95 7.94
N SER A 247 6.53 -21.93 8.79
CA SER A 247 6.34 -22.07 10.25
C SER A 247 4.99 -22.67 10.61
N LYS A 248 3.93 -22.35 9.83
CA LYS A 248 2.57 -22.88 10.02
C LYS A 248 2.28 -24.17 9.26
N GLY A 249 3.22 -24.68 8.47
CA GLY A 249 3.03 -25.86 7.65
C GLY A 249 2.00 -25.69 6.53
N TRP A 250 1.66 -24.46 6.13
CA TRP A 250 0.65 -24.22 5.09
C TRP A 250 1.15 -24.50 3.67
N GLY A 251 2.46 -24.34 3.44
CA GLY A 251 3.05 -24.45 2.12
C GLY A 251 2.82 -23.21 1.24
N PRO A 252 3.63 -23.04 0.18
CA PRO A 252 3.65 -21.81 -0.62
C PRO A 252 2.35 -21.56 -1.40
N TYR A 253 1.65 -22.61 -1.83
CA TYR A 253 0.39 -22.45 -2.56
C TYR A 253 -0.76 -21.96 -1.67
N ILE A 254 -0.85 -22.46 -0.44
CA ILE A 254 -1.94 -22.08 0.46
C ILE A 254 -1.84 -20.59 0.82
N ILE A 255 -0.65 -20.11 1.18
CA ILE A 255 -0.49 -18.67 1.49
C ILE A 255 -0.74 -17.81 0.25
N ALA A 256 -0.30 -18.24 -0.94
CA ALA A 256 -0.55 -17.53 -2.18
C ALA A 256 -2.05 -17.47 -2.53
N GLN A 257 -2.79 -18.56 -2.36
CA GLN A 257 -4.23 -18.60 -2.54
C GLN A 257 -4.97 -17.74 -1.51
N SER A 258 -4.45 -17.62 -0.30
CA SER A 258 -5.06 -16.80 0.76
C SER A 258 -5.05 -15.30 0.43
N PHE A 259 -4.17 -14.84 -0.47
CA PHE A 259 -4.24 -13.47 -1.02
C PHE A 259 -5.53 -13.21 -1.80
N MET A 260 -6.20 -14.26 -2.33
CA MET A 260 -7.53 -14.08 -2.91
C MET A 260 -8.54 -13.61 -1.87
N ALA A 261 -8.53 -14.22 -0.67
CA ALA A 261 -9.38 -13.79 0.44
C ALA A 261 -9.02 -12.36 0.88
N TYR A 262 -7.72 -12.04 1.02
CA TYR A 262 -7.26 -10.68 1.31
C TYR A 262 -7.83 -9.66 0.33
N SER A 263 -7.67 -9.89 -0.97
CA SER A 263 -8.13 -8.97 -2.02
C SER A 263 -9.65 -8.81 -2.01
N ILE A 264 -10.41 -9.91 -1.97
CA ILE A 264 -11.87 -9.88 -1.96
C ILE A 264 -12.39 -9.08 -0.75
N PHE A 265 -11.94 -9.43 0.46
CA PHE A 265 -12.41 -8.77 1.68
C PHE A 265 -11.94 -7.32 1.76
N SER A 266 -10.75 -6.99 1.25
CA SER A 266 -10.27 -5.61 1.16
C SER A 266 -11.17 -4.75 0.27
N VAL A 267 -11.53 -5.23 -0.92
CA VAL A 267 -12.41 -4.52 -1.85
C VAL A 267 -13.82 -4.38 -1.28
N ILE A 268 -14.41 -5.46 -0.77
CA ILE A 268 -15.76 -5.41 -0.17
C ILE A 268 -15.80 -4.40 0.97
N THR A 269 -14.81 -4.45 1.87
CA THR A 269 -14.76 -3.57 3.03
C THR A 269 -14.48 -2.12 2.63
N LEU A 270 -13.68 -1.87 1.61
CA LEU A 270 -13.44 -0.53 1.05
C LEU A 270 -14.77 0.13 0.66
N PHE A 271 -15.62 -0.60 -0.08
CA PHE A 271 -16.94 -0.09 -0.50
C PHE A 271 -17.89 0.11 0.68
N ILE A 272 -18.00 -0.87 1.58
CA ILE A 272 -18.84 -0.79 2.77
C ILE A 272 -18.43 0.37 3.67
N SER A 273 -17.13 0.59 3.85
CA SER A 273 -16.58 1.65 4.70
C SER A 273 -16.98 3.04 4.22
N GLY A 274 -17.10 3.26 2.91
CA GLY A 274 -17.61 4.52 2.36
C GLY A 274 -19.01 4.83 2.87
N PHE A 275 -19.93 3.87 2.79
CA PHE A 275 -21.30 4.04 3.30
C PHE A 275 -21.36 4.21 4.83
N LEU A 276 -20.49 3.49 5.55
CA LEU A 276 -20.45 3.58 7.02
C LEU A 276 -19.96 4.96 7.48
N ILE A 277 -18.98 5.56 6.79
CA ILE A 277 -18.47 6.90 7.12
C ILE A 277 -19.55 7.96 6.92
N ASP A 278 -20.30 7.87 5.84
CA ASP A 278 -21.39 8.81 5.56
C ASP A 278 -22.48 8.76 6.66
N LYS A 279 -22.68 7.58 7.26
CA LYS A 279 -23.69 7.37 8.31
C LYS A 279 -23.19 7.66 9.74
N PHE A 280 -21.94 7.28 10.08
CA PHE A 280 -21.46 7.24 11.47
C PHE A 280 -20.29 8.18 11.76
N SER A 281 -19.70 8.80 10.76
CA SER A 281 -18.44 9.56 10.78
C SER A 281 -17.17 8.70 10.94
N SER A 282 -16.06 9.18 10.36
CA SER A 282 -14.80 8.40 10.33
C SER A 282 -14.16 8.25 11.71
N ARG A 283 -14.20 9.28 12.56
CA ARG A 283 -13.63 9.24 13.92
C ARG A 283 -14.29 8.20 14.83
N LYS A 284 -15.62 7.97 14.69
CA LYS A 284 -16.33 6.94 15.45
C LYS A 284 -16.00 5.54 14.99
N LEU A 285 -15.77 5.36 13.68
CA LEU A 285 -15.42 4.07 13.08
C LEU A 285 -13.95 3.69 13.31
N LEU A 286 -13.09 4.65 13.63
CA LEU A 286 -11.67 4.43 13.79
C LEU A 286 -11.33 3.35 14.84
N ILE A 287 -12.14 3.23 15.91
CA ILE A 287 -11.97 2.21 16.95
C ILE A 287 -12.08 0.79 16.40
N TYR A 288 -12.93 0.60 15.39
CA TYR A 288 -13.19 -0.72 14.81
C TYR A 288 -12.16 -1.12 13.74
N MET A 289 -11.32 -0.18 13.28
CA MET A 289 -10.40 -0.38 12.17
C MET A 289 -9.42 -1.54 12.40
N ASN A 290 -8.89 -1.65 13.61
CA ASN A 290 -7.87 -2.63 13.96
C ASN A 290 -8.42 -3.90 14.63
N ILE A 291 -9.74 -4.01 14.85
CA ILE A 291 -10.35 -5.23 15.42
C ILE A 291 -10.11 -6.44 14.51
N PRO A 292 -10.34 -6.37 13.18
CA PRO A 292 -10.03 -7.51 12.31
C PRO A 292 -8.54 -7.85 12.32
N LEU A 293 -7.65 -6.85 12.41
CA LEU A 293 -6.21 -7.07 12.48
C LEU A 293 -5.81 -7.78 13.80
N LEU A 294 -6.44 -7.44 14.92
CA LEU A 294 -6.25 -8.14 16.19
C LEU A 294 -6.73 -9.60 16.10
N LEU A 295 -7.90 -9.83 15.51
CA LEU A 295 -8.40 -11.17 15.28
C LEU A 295 -7.46 -11.98 14.36
N ALA A 296 -6.85 -11.34 13.36
CA ALA A 296 -5.86 -11.99 12.51
C ALA A 296 -4.65 -12.48 13.33
N THR A 297 -4.13 -11.67 14.27
CA THR A 297 -3.03 -12.13 15.15
C THR A 297 -3.44 -13.28 16.06
N ILE A 298 -4.68 -13.32 16.53
CA ILE A 298 -5.21 -14.43 17.33
C ILE A 298 -5.32 -15.69 16.47
N ILE A 299 -5.80 -15.60 15.23
CA ILE A 299 -5.83 -16.74 14.30
C ILE A 299 -4.41 -17.25 14.03
N LEU A 300 -3.47 -16.36 13.78
CA LEU A 300 -2.08 -16.72 13.53
C LEU A 300 -1.42 -17.40 14.74
N PHE A 301 -1.81 -17.04 15.97
CA PHE A 301 -1.31 -17.63 17.19
C PHE A 301 -1.83 -19.04 17.45
N TYR A 302 -3.16 -19.28 17.31
CA TYR A 302 -3.79 -20.50 17.78
C TYR A 302 -3.99 -21.59 16.72
N PHE A 303 -3.99 -21.24 15.42
CA PHE A 303 -4.45 -22.15 14.38
C PHE A 303 -3.39 -22.38 13.30
N ASP A 304 -3.16 -23.66 12.96
CA ASP A 304 -2.21 -24.10 11.94
C ASP A 304 -2.89 -24.72 10.71
N SER A 305 -4.21 -24.90 10.73
CA SER A 305 -4.94 -25.47 9.59
C SER A 305 -4.82 -24.58 8.34
N PHE A 306 -4.88 -25.17 7.15
CA PHE A 306 -4.82 -24.41 5.89
C PHE A 306 -5.95 -23.37 5.78
N ILE A 307 -7.13 -23.63 6.37
CA ILE A 307 -8.26 -22.68 6.40
C ILE A 307 -7.89 -21.42 7.19
N SER A 308 -7.09 -21.56 8.26
CA SER A 308 -6.68 -20.41 9.06
C SER A 308 -5.84 -19.40 8.27
N SER A 309 -5.10 -19.82 7.24
CA SER A 309 -4.39 -18.91 6.33
C SER A 309 -5.35 -17.97 5.58
N PHE A 310 -6.46 -18.50 5.06
CA PHE A 310 -7.49 -17.70 4.38
C PHE A 310 -8.20 -16.72 5.32
N ILE A 311 -8.51 -17.18 6.55
CA ILE A 311 -9.13 -16.33 7.57
C ILE A 311 -8.14 -15.22 7.99
N PHE A 312 -6.88 -15.57 8.22
CA PHE A 312 -5.82 -14.65 8.59
C PHE A 312 -5.65 -13.51 7.57
N LEU A 313 -5.41 -13.86 6.30
CA LEU A 313 -5.26 -12.86 5.24
C LEU A 313 -6.58 -12.15 4.93
N GLY A 314 -7.72 -12.82 5.01
CA GLY A 314 -9.03 -12.17 4.87
C GLY A 314 -9.28 -11.09 5.92
N LEU A 315 -8.94 -11.34 7.18
CA LEU A 315 -9.05 -10.35 8.28
C LEU A 315 -8.09 -9.16 8.07
N ILE A 316 -6.87 -9.42 7.59
CA ILE A 316 -5.96 -8.34 7.18
C ILE A 316 -6.58 -7.52 6.04
N GLY A 317 -7.22 -8.17 5.07
CA GLY A 317 -7.95 -7.50 3.98
C GLY A 317 -9.08 -6.60 4.49
N ILE A 318 -9.88 -7.06 5.45
CA ILE A 318 -10.91 -6.23 6.09
C ILE A 318 -10.30 -4.99 6.73
N SER A 319 -9.23 -5.15 7.51
CA SER A 319 -8.54 -4.02 8.14
C SER A 319 -7.95 -3.06 7.12
N ASN A 320 -7.40 -3.57 6.00
CA ASN A 320 -6.87 -2.76 4.89
C ASN A 320 -7.98 -1.92 4.23
N GLY A 321 -9.14 -2.50 3.96
CA GLY A 321 -10.28 -1.79 3.39
C GLY A 321 -10.76 -0.63 4.28
N LEU A 322 -10.84 -0.86 5.60
CA LEU A 322 -11.14 0.18 6.59
C LEU A 322 -10.05 1.27 6.63
N ALA A 323 -8.77 0.87 6.69
CA ALA A 323 -7.64 1.80 6.80
C ALA A 323 -7.55 2.76 5.60
N ASN A 324 -7.82 2.29 4.39
CA ASN A 324 -7.76 3.10 3.17
C ASN A 324 -8.77 4.26 3.17
N VAL A 325 -9.96 4.04 3.71
CA VAL A 325 -11.02 5.07 3.75
C VAL A 325 -10.86 5.95 4.98
N LEU A 326 -10.70 5.34 6.17
CA LEU A 326 -10.57 6.06 7.43
C LEU A 326 -9.29 6.90 7.48
N GLY A 327 -8.18 6.39 6.93
CA GLY A 327 -6.89 7.07 6.86
C GLY A 327 -6.91 8.40 6.10
N SER A 328 -7.89 8.61 5.21
CA SER A 328 -8.02 9.89 4.50
C SER A 328 -9.06 10.82 5.12
N SER A 329 -10.17 10.28 5.61
CA SER A 329 -11.32 11.05 6.08
C SER A 329 -11.17 11.55 7.53
N THR A 330 -10.56 10.75 8.42
CA THR A 330 -10.42 11.11 9.84
C THR A 330 -9.61 12.39 10.06
N TRP A 331 -8.54 12.58 9.30
CA TRP A 331 -7.71 13.78 9.43
C TRP A 331 -8.46 15.06 9.02
N ALA A 332 -9.25 14.97 7.96
CA ALA A 332 -10.06 16.09 7.50
C ALA A 332 -11.18 16.43 8.49
N GLU A 333 -11.79 15.39 9.12
CA GLU A 333 -12.87 15.55 10.08
C GLU A 333 -12.40 16.20 11.39
N ILE A 334 -11.20 15.84 11.89
CA ILE A 334 -10.71 16.31 13.20
C ILE A 334 -9.96 17.65 13.07
N TYR A 335 -9.13 17.81 12.03
CA TYR A 335 -8.20 18.94 11.90
C TYR A 335 -8.61 19.97 10.83
N GLY A 336 -9.72 19.73 10.12
CA GLY A 336 -10.20 20.60 9.05
C GLY A 336 -9.51 20.37 7.73
N VAL A 337 -10.00 21.03 6.68
CA VAL A 337 -9.58 20.78 5.30
C VAL A 337 -8.64 21.83 4.73
N LYS A 338 -8.53 23.02 5.35
CA LYS A 338 -7.73 24.15 4.83
C LYS A 338 -6.24 23.78 4.65
N HIS A 339 -5.68 23.05 5.61
CA HIS A 339 -4.26 22.67 5.60
C HIS A 339 -4.08 21.14 5.45
N ILE A 340 -5.11 20.42 4.98
CA ILE A 340 -5.13 18.96 4.94
C ILE A 340 -3.99 18.37 4.09
N GLY A 341 -3.55 19.06 3.05
CA GLY A 341 -2.43 18.63 2.21
C GLY A 341 -1.14 18.47 3.00
N SER A 342 -0.80 19.45 3.87
CA SER A 342 0.40 19.38 4.71
C SER A 342 0.32 18.34 5.82
N ILE A 343 -0.90 18.08 6.34
CA ILE A 343 -1.16 17.04 7.34
C ILE A 343 -1.06 15.65 6.68
N LYS A 344 -1.66 15.48 5.50
CA LYS A 344 -1.55 14.23 4.74
C LYS A 344 -0.12 13.91 4.32
N ALA A 345 0.67 14.90 3.94
CA ALA A 345 2.09 14.69 3.64
C ALA A 345 2.85 14.10 4.85
N LEU A 346 2.59 14.64 6.06
CA LEU A 346 3.16 14.12 7.30
C LEU A 346 2.71 12.68 7.58
N THR A 347 1.41 12.41 7.52
CA THR A 347 0.87 11.07 7.81
C THR A 347 1.28 10.04 6.78
N THR A 348 1.42 10.42 5.50
CA THR A 348 1.97 9.54 4.46
C THR A 348 3.44 9.21 4.72
N ALA A 349 4.25 10.19 5.14
CA ALA A 349 5.64 9.92 5.53
C ALA A 349 5.73 8.93 6.71
N LEU A 350 4.87 9.10 7.72
CA LEU A 350 4.77 8.15 8.83
C LEU A 350 4.32 6.76 8.39
N MET A 351 3.38 6.65 7.44
CA MET A 351 2.97 5.36 6.87
C MET A 351 4.14 4.65 6.16
N VAL A 352 4.91 5.37 5.35
CA VAL A 352 6.10 4.79 4.68
C VAL A 352 7.13 4.34 5.71
N PHE A 353 7.38 5.16 6.74
CA PHE A 353 8.24 4.77 7.85
C PHE A 353 7.72 3.50 8.54
N SER A 354 6.42 3.42 8.79
CA SER A 354 5.77 2.25 9.41
C SER A 354 5.94 0.98 8.57
N THR A 355 5.79 1.06 7.24
CA THR A 355 6.04 -0.10 6.36
C THR A 355 7.49 -0.55 6.40
N ALA A 356 8.43 0.38 6.39
CA ALA A 356 9.86 0.11 6.50
C ALA A 356 10.19 -0.49 7.88
N PHE A 357 9.65 0.08 8.95
CA PHE A 357 9.79 -0.45 10.31
C PHE A 357 9.30 -1.90 10.41
N GLY A 358 8.13 -2.21 9.84
CA GLY A 358 7.57 -3.57 9.85
C GLY A 358 8.50 -4.59 9.21
N THR A 359 9.10 -4.27 8.06
CA THR A 359 10.02 -5.19 7.39
C THR A 359 11.31 -5.43 8.17
N ALA A 360 11.89 -4.36 8.73
CA ALA A 360 13.09 -4.49 9.56
C ALA A 360 12.79 -5.24 10.86
N LEU A 361 11.70 -4.88 11.56
CA LEU A 361 11.32 -5.50 12.83
C LEU A 361 11.08 -7.00 12.67
N PHE A 362 10.26 -7.42 11.71
CA PHE A 362 9.98 -8.84 11.50
C PHE A 362 11.26 -9.63 11.22
N GLY A 363 12.12 -9.13 10.33
CA GLY A 363 13.38 -9.80 10.02
C GLY A 363 14.30 -9.94 11.23
N ILE A 364 14.45 -8.89 12.03
CA ILE A 364 15.26 -8.89 13.23
C ILE A 364 14.68 -9.87 14.27
N LEU A 365 13.37 -9.86 14.50
CA LEU A 365 12.73 -10.79 15.45
C LEU A 365 12.92 -12.25 15.03
N ILE A 366 12.83 -12.56 13.73
CA ILE A 366 13.10 -13.91 13.21
C ILE A 366 14.56 -14.30 13.45
N ASP A 367 15.51 -13.41 13.22
CA ASP A 367 16.94 -13.70 13.46
C ASP A 367 17.25 -13.90 14.96
N TYR A 368 16.50 -13.27 15.87
CA TYR A 368 16.54 -13.56 17.31
C TYR A 368 15.86 -14.87 17.71
N GLY A 369 15.32 -15.62 16.74
CA GLY A 369 14.69 -16.92 16.98
C GLY A 369 13.26 -16.86 17.50
N LEU A 370 12.57 -15.71 17.38
CA LEU A 370 11.17 -15.64 17.77
C LEU A 370 10.31 -16.48 16.82
N SER A 371 9.44 -17.30 17.41
CA SER A 371 8.45 -18.04 16.64
C SER A 371 7.37 -17.12 16.06
N ILE A 372 6.63 -17.63 15.08
CA ILE A 372 5.54 -16.84 14.48
C ILE A 372 4.43 -16.52 15.48
N GLU A 373 4.21 -17.39 16.48
CA GLU A 373 3.27 -17.18 17.57
C GLU A 373 3.72 -16.02 18.47
N GLN A 374 5.01 -15.96 18.80
CA GLN A 374 5.57 -14.84 19.57
C GLN A 374 5.48 -13.51 18.80
N MET A 375 5.71 -13.53 17.48
CA MET A 375 5.54 -12.36 16.63
C MET A 375 4.06 -11.93 16.55
N ALA A 376 3.12 -12.89 16.53
CA ALA A 376 1.70 -12.61 16.61
C ALA A 376 1.32 -11.95 17.95
N VAL A 377 1.92 -12.38 19.07
CA VAL A 377 1.72 -11.75 20.38
C VAL A 377 2.26 -10.32 20.39
N VAL A 378 3.48 -10.07 19.89
CA VAL A 378 4.06 -8.72 19.81
C VAL A 378 3.15 -7.78 19.01
N SER A 379 2.68 -8.25 17.85
CA SER A 379 1.74 -7.50 17.00
C SER A 379 0.40 -7.28 17.71
N GLY A 380 -0.14 -8.32 18.34
CA GLY A 380 -1.41 -8.29 19.07
C GLY A 380 -1.38 -7.31 20.26
N VAL A 381 -0.29 -7.29 21.04
CA VAL A 381 -0.10 -6.35 22.15
C VAL A 381 -0.08 -4.90 21.64
N TYR A 382 0.63 -4.62 20.54
CA TYR A 382 0.63 -3.30 19.95
C TYR A 382 -0.79 -2.87 19.51
N ILE A 383 -1.50 -3.75 18.80
CA ILE A 383 -2.85 -3.48 18.31
C ILE A 383 -3.81 -3.24 19.48
N LEU A 384 -3.80 -4.12 20.47
CA LEU A 384 -4.65 -4.01 21.65
C LEU A 384 -4.37 -2.70 22.41
N SER A 385 -3.11 -2.35 22.60
CA SER A 385 -2.70 -1.09 23.21
C SER A 385 -3.24 0.11 22.44
N SER A 386 -3.14 0.08 21.09
CA SER A 386 -3.67 1.15 20.22
C SER A 386 -5.20 1.29 20.33
N ILE A 387 -5.92 0.18 20.39
CA ILE A 387 -7.39 0.17 20.56
C ILE A 387 -7.78 0.73 21.93
N ILE A 388 -7.10 0.30 23.01
CA ILE A 388 -7.37 0.78 24.38
C ILE A 388 -7.11 2.30 24.47
N LEU A 389 -5.97 2.77 24.00
CA LEU A 389 -5.63 4.21 24.01
C LEU A 389 -6.65 5.03 23.23
N LEU A 390 -7.04 4.56 22.05
CA LEU A 390 -8.04 5.22 21.23
C LEU A 390 -9.40 5.24 21.91
N TYR A 391 -9.79 4.14 22.55
CA TYR A 391 -11.04 4.06 23.32
C TYR A 391 -11.08 5.06 24.48
N LEU A 392 -9.99 5.21 25.22
CA LEU A 392 -9.88 6.18 26.32
C LEU A 392 -9.98 7.63 25.83
N VAL A 393 -9.51 7.92 24.63
CA VAL A 393 -9.50 9.27 24.06
C VAL A 393 -10.72 9.56 23.17
N ARG A 394 -11.56 8.55 22.86
CA ARG A 394 -12.63 8.65 21.86
C ARG A 394 -13.54 9.88 22.00
N ASN A 395 -13.91 10.25 23.23
CA ASN A 395 -14.78 11.40 23.51
C ASN A 395 -14.10 12.75 23.25
N LYS A 396 -12.76 12.77 23.17
CA LYS A 396 -11.94 13.95 22.91
C LYS A 396 -11.57 14.11 21.43
N LEU A 397 -11.94 13.15 20.57
CA LEU A 397 -11.67 13.19 19.12
C LEU A 397 -12.63 14.13 18.37
N ASN A 398 -13.49 14.85 19.08
CA ASN A 398 -14.36 15.83 18.44
C ASN A 398 -13.55 16.95 17.82
N PRO A 399 -13.93 17.45 16.62
CA PRO A 399 -13.34 18.68 16.07
C PRO A 399 -13.54 19.81 17.08
N LEU A 400 -12.57 20.73 17.13
CA LEU A 400 -12.75 21.95 17.90
C LEU A 400 -13.55 22.94 17.05
N TYR A 401 -14.66 23.41 17.59
CA TYR A 401 -15.46 24.48 16.99
C TYR A 401 -14.89 25.83 17.43
N LEU A 402 -14.94 26.83 16.53
CA LEU A 402 -14.51 28.20 16.79
C LEU A 402 -15.58 29.00 17.55
#